data_a4c446045a43bc92564b47f88a409ff3
#
_entry.id   a4c446045a43bc92564b47f88a409ff3
#
_cell.length_a   1.000
_cell.length_b   1.000
_cell.length_c   1.000
_cell.angle_alpha   90.00
_cell.angle_beta   90.00
_cell.angle_gamma   90.00
#
_symmetry.space_group_name_H-M   'P 1'
#
loop_
_entity.id
_entity.type
_entity.pdbx_description
1 polymer ?
#
loop_
_entity_poly.entity_id
_entity_poly.type
_entity_poly.pdbx_seq_one_letter_code
_entity_poly.pdbx_strand_id
1 'polypeptide(L)'
;SDTITAWVPLDGSTLDGGAMGYIAGSHRFGVRKFVDIFSGEPEDLLAAPEVRGAEPIFVEVPRGGVAFHHGLTFHVAKPNRTPRTRRVHTMIFFRDGCTRASGGFHPSVDRAGIEAEQAIASSVTPIAWPRASGDLPEPPPPPVERLWGWPPPRRDGVR
;
A
#
# COMPACT_ATOMS: atom_id res chain seq x y z
N SER A 1 -4.93 9.95 -8.98
CA SER A 1 -3.88 9.68 -7.99
C SER A 1 -2.62 9.22 -8.72
N ASP A 2 -1.54 9.98 -8.63
CA ASP A 2 -0.26 9.69 -9.30
C ASP A 2 0.65 8.97 -8.30
N THR A 3 0.24 7.76 -7.89
CA THR A 3 0.99 6.97 -6.94
C THR A 3 1.55 5.70 -7.58
N ILE A 4 2.73 5.30 -7.15
CA ILE A 4 3.36 4.03 -7.51
C ILE A 4 3.75 3.29 -6.24
N THR A 5 3.46 2.01 -6.20
CA THR A 5 3.86 1.14 -5.09
C THR A 5 5.01 0.26 -5.54
N ALA A 6 6.08 0.25 -4.76
CA ALA A 6 7.15 -0.73 -4.82
C ALA A 6 6.87 -1.80 -3.76
N TRP A 7 6.58 -3.01 -4.21
CA TRP A 7 6.28 -4.17 -3.37
C TRP A 7 7.47 -5.12 -3.36
N VAL A 8 8.16 -5.22 -2.23
CA VAL A 8 9.41 -5.96 -2.06
C VAL A 8 9.20 -7.14 -1.12
N PRO A 9 9.06 -8.35 -1.63
CA PRO A 9 9.01 -9.54 -0.77
C PRO A 9 10.43 -9.86 -0.27
N LEU A 10 10.64 -9.78 1.05
CA LEU A 10 11.97 -9.90 1.66
C LEU A 10 12.59 -11.30 1.47
N ASP A 11 11.75 -12.31 1.36
CA ASP A 11 12.15 -13.71 1.16
C ASP A 11 11.80 -14.25 -0.24
N GLY A 12 11.37 -13.37 -1.13
CA GLY A 12 10.72 -13.74 -2.38
C GLY A 12 9.24 -14.07 -2.20
N SER A 13 8.51 -14.20 -3.30
CA SER A 13 7.09 -14.53 -3.32
C SER A 13 6.80 -15.51 -4.43
N THR A 14 6.27 -16.68 -4.07
CA THR A 14 5.84 -17.73 -4.99
C THR A 14 4.32 -17.82 -5.02
N LEU A 15 3.77 -18.52 -6.00
CA LEU A 15 2.32 -18.75 -6.09
C LEU A 15 1.77 -19.39 -4.81
N ASP A 16 2.45 -20.39 -4.25
CA ASP A 16 2.04 -21.03 -3.00
C ASP A 16 2.32 -20.17 -1.78
N GLY A 17 3.32 -19.29 -1.84
CA GLY A 17 3.67 -18.34 -0.79
C GLY A 17 2.80 -17.08 -0.76
N GLY A 18 1.74 -17.03 -1.58
CA GLY A 18 0.81 -15.91 -1.60
C GLY A 18 1.27 -14.76 -2.51
N ALA A 19 1.70 -15.07 -3.74
CA ALA A 19 2.05 -14.06 -4.73
C ALA A 19 0.91 -13.08 -4.98
N MET A 20 1.28 -11.84 -5.34
CA MET A 20 0.33 -10.82 -5.74
C MET A 20 -0.15 -11.05 -7.16
N GLY A 21 -1.45 -10.92 -7.37
CA GLY A 21 -2.09 -10.87 -8.67
C GLY A 21 -2.58 -9.49 -8.99
N TYR A 22 -2.46 -9.07 -10.24
CA TYR A 22 -2.82 -7.74 -10.71
C TYR A 22 -3.79 -7.83 -11.89
N ILE A 23 -4.82 -6.99 -11.90
CA ILE A 23 -5.69 -6.80 -13.06
C ILE A 23 -5.06 -5.75 -13.96
N ALA A 24 -4.52 -6.20 -15.08
CA ALA A 24 -3.83 -5.33 -16.03
C ALA A 24 -4.75 -4.20 -16.54
N GLY A 25 -4.26 -2.96 -16.48
CA GLY A 25 -4.99 -1.79 -16.97
C GLY A 25 -6.08 -1.25 -16.04
N SER A 26 -6.38 -1.90 -14.91
CA SER A 26 -7.47 -1.50 -14.01
C SER A 26 -7.27 -0.12 -13.35
N HIS A 27 -6.05 0.40 -13.28
CA HIS A 27 -5.78 1.75 -12.82
C HIS A 27 -6.52 2.84 -13.63
N ARG A 28 -6.91 2.53 -14.87
CA ARG A 28 -7.64 3.45 -15.76
C ARG A 28 -9.08 3.69 -15.33
N PHE A 29 -9.62 2.86 -14.45
CA PHE A 29 -10.98 3.05 -13.92
C PHE A 29 -11.07 4.13 -12.84
N GLY A 30 -9.93 4.76 -12.51
CA GLY A 30 -9.88 5.87 -11.56
C GLY A 30 -10.03 5.44 -10.10
N VAL A 31 -10.24 6.44 -9.24
CA VAL A 31 -10.41 6.24 -7.80
C VAL A 31 -11.75 5.54 -7.53
N ARG A 32 -11.71 4.50 -6.73
CA ARG A 32 -12.87 3.75 -6.25
C ARG A 32 -13.05 3.93 -4.76
N LYS A 33 -14.16 3.40 -4.24
CA LYS A 33 -14.37 3.32 -2.80
C LYS A 33 -13.18 2.62 -2.14
N PHE A 34 -12.75 3.16 -1.02
CA PHE A 34 -11.73 2.51 -0.20
C PHE A 34 -12.25 1.17 0.30
N VAL A 35 -11.43 0.13 0.13
CA VAL A 35 -11.70 -1.20 0.69
C VAL A 35 -10.84 -1.37 1.92
N ASP A 36 -11.47 -1.50 3.07
CA ASP A 36 -10.79 -1.81 4.31
C ASP A 36 -10.44 -3.30 4.36
N ILE A 37 -9.23 -3.63 3.95
CA ILE A 37 -8.71 -5.00 3.97
C ILE A 37 -8.53 -5.58 5.39
N PHE A 38 -8.75 -4.79 6.42
CA PHE A 38 -8.57 -5.17 7.82
C PHE A 38 -9.88 -5.33 8.57
N SER A 39 -11.02 -4.93 7.99
CA SER A 39 -12.34 -5.01 8.63
C SER A 39 -12.84 -6.45 8.82
N GLY A 40 -12.18 -7.44 8.24
CA GLY A 40 -12.59 -8.85 8.30
C GLY A 40 -13.75 -9.20 7.35
N GLU A 41 -14.27 -8.24 6.62
CA GLU A 41 -15.28 -8.37 5.56
C GLU A 41 -14.64 -7.91 4.25
N PRO A 42 -13.79 -8.75 3.60
CA PRO A 42 -13.14 -8.35 2.38
C PRO A 42 -14.18 -8.16 1.28
N GLU A 43 -14.29 -6.95 0.77
CA GLU A 43 -15.07 -6.68 -0.43
C GLU A 43 -14.37 -7.36 -1.62
N ASP A 44 -15.12 -8.16 -2.37
CA ASP A 44 -14.59 -8.79 -3.58
C ASP A 44 -14.46 -7.73 -4.68
N LEU A 45 -13.27 -7.16 -4.81
CA LEU A 45 -12.97 -6.19 -5.85
C LEU A 45 -13.14 -6.76 -7.27
N LEU A 46 -13.05 -8.08 -7.43
CA LEU A 46 -13.24 -8.73 -8.72
C LEU A 46 -14.72 -8.82 -9.12
N ALA A 47 -15.63 -8.63 -8.17
CA ALA A 47 -17.05 -8.51 -8.45
C ALA A 47 -17.42 -7.15 -9.07
N ALA A 48 -16.54 -6.16 -9.04
CA ALA A 48 -16.79 -4.85 -9.64
C ALA A 48 -17.09 -4.98 -11.14
N PRO A 49 -18.14 -4.31 -11.67
CA PRO A 49 -18.56 -4.45 -13.07
C PRO A 49 -17.44 -4.23 -14.09
N GLU A 50 -16.50 -3.32 -13.78
CA GLU A 50 -15.40 -2.92 -14.64
C GLU A 50 -14.34 -4.00 -14.84
N VAL A 51 -14.24 -4.92 -13.91
CA VAL A 51 -13.27 -6.02 -13.93
C VAL A 51 -13.93 -7.40 -13.98
N ARG A 52 -15.26 -7.43 -14.14
CA ARG A 52 -16.01 -8.69 -14.21
C ARG A 52 -15.46 -9.60 -15.29
N GLY A 53 -15.02 -10.79 -14.89
CA GLY A 53 -14.41 -11.76 -15.79
C GLY A 53 -12.94 -11.51 -16.12
N ALA A 54 -12.32 -10.48 -15.52
CA ALA A 54 -10.88 -10.30 -15.66
C ALA A 54 -10.13 -11.26 -14.73
N GLU A 55 -9.12 -11.92 -15.27
CA GLU A 55 -8.26 -12.83 -14.51
C GLU A 55 -7.04 -12.09 -13.97
N PRO A 56 -6.76 -12.16 -12.67
CA PRO A 56 -5.53 -11.60 -12.11
C PRO A 56 -4.28 -12.31 -12.64
N ILE A 57 -3.32 -11.54 -13.10
CA ILE A 57 -2.00 -12.06 -13.46
C ILE A 57 -1.16 -12.13 -12.19
N PHE A 58 -0.88 -13.34 -11.71
CA PHE A 58 -0.05 -13.56 -10.52
C PHE A 58 1.43 -13.53 -10.89
N VAL A 59 2.20 -12.76 -10.14
CA VAL A 59 3.61 -12.53 -10.40
C VAL A 59 4.45 -13.09 -9.26
N GLU A 60 5.30 -14.05 -9.57
CA GLU A 60 6.33 -14.51 -8.64
C GLU A 60 7.51 -13.52 -8.67
N VAL A 61 7.95 -13.13 -7.49
CA VAL A 61 9.06 -12.18 -7.33
C VAL A 61 10.17 -12.86 -6.55
N PRO A 62 11.36 -13.05 -7.13
CA PRO A 62 12.47 -13.68 -6.41
C PRO A 62 12.98 -12.78 -5.28
N ARG A 63 13.70 -13.36 -4.32
CA ARG A 63 14.40 -12.60 -3.30
C ARG A 63 15.34 -11.57 -3.94
N GLY A 64 15.26 -10.33 -3.48
CA GLY A 64 15.98 -9.19 -4.08
C GLY A 64 15.27 -8.53 -5.26
N GLY A 65 14.16 -9.10 -5.71
CA GLY A 65 13.30 -8.49 -6.73
C GLY A 65 12.27 -7.52 -6.13
N VAL A 66 11.63 -6.77 -7.01
CA VAL A 66 10.57 -5.82 -6.68
C VAL A 66 9.49 -5.84 -7.75
N ALA A 67 8.23 -5.77 -7.34
CA ALA A 67 7.11 -5.52 -8.23
C ALA A 67 6.63 -4.08 -8.08
N PHE A 68 6.46 -3.39 -9.21
CA PHE A 68 5.89 -2.04 -9.23
C PHE A 68 4.48 -2.07 -9.78
N HIS A 69 3.58 -1.34 -9.15
CA HIS A 69 2.24 -1.15 -9.67
C HIS A 69 1.71 0.26 -9.36
N HIS A 70 0.85 0.75 -10.22
CA HIS A 70 0.13 2.01 -9.98
C HIS A 70 -0.82 1.86 -8.79
N GLY A 71 -0.94 2.88 -7.94
CA GLY A 71 -1.76 2.82 -6.71
C GLY A 71 -3.25 2.50 -6.92
N LEU A 72 -3.76 2.73 -8.14
CA LEU A 72 -5.14 2.39 -8.50
C LEU A 72 -5.28 1.03 -9.20
N THR A 73 -4.20 0.26 -9.33
CA THR A 73 -4.27 -1.09 -9.92
C THR A 73 -4.97 -2.03 -8.95
N PHE A 74 -6.03 -2.67 -9.41
CA PHE A 74 -6.69 -3.71 -8.64
C PHE A 74 -5.74 -4.89 -8.49
N HIS A 75 -5.55 -5.30 -7.26
CA HIS A 75 -4.64 -6.39 -6.93
C HIS A 75 -5.18 -7.24 -5.78
N VAL A 76 -4.77 -8.48 -5.78
CA VAL A 76 -5.19 -9.47 -4.79
C VAL A 76 -3.99 -10.35 -4.42
N ALA A 77 -3.91 -10.78 -3.18
CA ALA A 77 -2.91 -11.75 -2.77
C ALA A 77 -3.55 -13.13 -2.64
N LYS A 78 -2.89 -14.16 -3.14
CA LYS A 78 -3.26 -15.55 -2.81
C LYS A 78 -3.02 -15.83 -1.33
N PRO A 79 -3.77 -16.77 -0.74
CA PRO A 79 -3.42 -17.30 0.57
C PRO A 79 -2.01 -17.88 0.56
N ASN A 80 -1.26 -17.64 1.62
CA ASN A 80 0.02 -18.32 1.83
C ASN A 80 -0.25 -19.73 2.34
N ARG A 81 0.10 -20.72 1.55
CA ARG A 81 -0.06 -22.16 1.85
C ARG A 81 1.23 -22.81 2.34
N THR A 82 2.29 -22.01 2.50
CA THR A 82 3.57 -22.49 2.99
C THR A 82 3.68 -22.30 4.50
N PRO A 83 4.56 -23.05 5.19
CA PRO A 83 4.82 -22.84 6.62
C PRO A 83 5.64 -21.57 6.91
N ARG A 84 6.08 -20.84 5.90
CA ARG A 84 6.90 -19.64 6.06
C ARG A 84 6.05 -18.37 6.09
N THR A 85 6.36 -17.45 6.97
CA THR A 85 5.74 -16.13 6.97
C THR A 85 6.14 -15.36 5.72
N ARG A 86 5.17 -14.81 5.00
CA ARG A 86 5.42 -13.87 3.90
C ARG A 86 5.71 -12.48 4.49
N ARG A 87 6.96 -12.06 4.41
CA ARG A 87 7.40 -10.75 4.84
C ARG A 87 7.55 -9.83 3.64
N VAL A 88 6.94 -8.66 3.71
CA VAL A 88 6.94 -7.70 2.61
C VAL A 88 7.27 -6.32 3.15
N HIS A 89 8.12 -5.60 2.43
CA HIS A 89 8.31 -4.17 2.59
C HIS A 89 7.62 -3.43 1.44
N THR A 90 6.74 -2.51 1.77
CA THR A 90 5.98 -1.75 0.78
C THR A 90 6.35 -0.28 0.88
N MET A 91 6.75 0.31 -0.24
CA MET A 91 7.03 1.74 -0.35
C MET A 91 6.06 2.34 -1.36
N ILE A 92 5.34 3.38 -0.94
CA ILE A 92 4.39 4.08 -1.79
C ILE A 92 4.96 5.45 -2.12
N PHE A 93 5.16 5.69 -3.40
CA PHE A 93 5.63 6.97 -3.92
C PHE A 93 4.47 7.73 -4.57
N PHE A 94 4.50 9.02 -4.48
CA PHE A 94 3.57 9.93 -5.15
C PHE A 94 4.32 11.15 -5.70
N ARG A 95 3.69 11.84 -6.63
CA ARG A 95 4.29 13.02 -7.24
C ARG A 95 4.44 14.15 -6.21
N ASP A 96 5.57 14.82 -6.23
CA ASP A 96 5.78 16.05 -5.45
C ASP A 96 4.70 17.10 -5.76
N GLY A 97 4.34 17.88 -4.76
CA GLY A 97 3.26 18.87 -4.86
C GLY A 97 1.83 18.29 -4.73
N CYS A 98 1.68 17.00 -4.44
CA CYS A 98 0.37 16.45 -4.09
C CYS A 98 -0.16 17.05 -2.79
N THR A 99 -1.48 17.25 -2.74
CA THR A 99 -2.19 17.69 -1.53
C THR A 99 -3.00 16.56 -0.92
N ARG A 100 -3.27 16.66 0.38
CA ARG A 100 -4.18 15.74 1.06
C ARG A 100 -5.61 15.97 0.59
N ALA A 101 -6.23 14.98 -0.02
CA ALA A 101 -7.56 15.12 -0.62
C ALA A 101 -8.71 15.15 0.39
N SER A 102 -8.53 14.58 1.58
CA SER A 102 -9.59 14.49 2.60
C SER A 102 -9.02 14.41 4.01
N GLY A 103 -9.87 14.61 5.01
CA GLY A 103 -9.53 14.40 6.43
C GLY A 103 -9.59 12.94 6.90
N GLY A 104 -9.78 11.96 5.99
CA GLY A 104 -9.78 10.54 6.36
C GLY A 104 -8.42 10.11 6.95
N PHE A 105 -8.46 9.13 7.84
CA PHE A 105 -7.26 8.62 8.51
C PHE A 105 -6.22 8.12 7.50
N HIS A 106 -4.99 8.62 7.63
CA HIS A 106 -3.84 8.14 6.89
C HIS A 106 -2.58 8.20 7.76
N PRO A 107 -1.99 7.07 8.12
CA PRO A 107 -0.95 7.01 9.15
C PRO A 107 0.22 7.98 8.92
N SER A 108 0.77 8.05 7.72
CA SER A 108 1.93 8.91 7.44
C SER A 108 1.58 10.40 7.43
N VAL A 109 0.40 10.74 6.91
CA VAL A 109 -0.03 12.14 6.75
C VAL A 109 -0.49 12.72 8.09
N ASP A 110 -1.24 11.93 8.87
CA ASP A 110 -1.69 12.31 10.22
C ASP A 110 -0.52 12.49 11.18
N ARG A 111 0.46 11.59 11.09
CA ARG A 111 1.70 11.69 11.88
C ARG A 111 2.47 12.99 11.60
N ALA A 112 2.39 13.50 10.39
CA ALA A 112 3.00 14.76 10.00
C ALA A 112 2.14 15.99 10.33
N GLY A 113 0.92 15.80 10.84
CA GLY A 113 -0.02 16.88 11.14
C GLY A 113 -0.53 17.60 9.90
N ILE A 114 -0.55 16.97 8.74
CA ILE A 114 -0.98 17.57 7.48
C ILE A 114 -2.50 17.51 7.39
N GLU A 115 -3.15 18.66 7.32
CA GLU A 115 -4.60 18.78 7.20
C GLU A 115 -5.08 18.61 5.75
N ALA A 116 -6.41 18.45 5.56
CA ALA A 116 -7.01 18.39 4.24
C ALA A 116 -6.61 19.63 3.39
N GLU A 117 -6.39 19.42 2.11
CA GLU A 117 -5.95 20.42 1.10
C GLU A 117 -4.54 20.97 1.29
N GLN A 118 -3.86 20.66 2.38
CA GLN A 118 -2.46 21.03 2.55
C GLN A 118 -1.52 20.13 1.72
N ALA A 119 -0.37 20.67 1.32
CA ALA A 119 0.66 19.95 0.62
C ALA A 119 1.23 18.81 1.48
N ILE A 120 1.38 17.64 0.88
CA ILE A 120 1.99 16.49 1.55
C ILE A 120 3.51 16.63 1.43
N ALA A 121 4.11 17.41 2.35
CA ALA A 121 5.54 17.65 2.43
C ALA A 121 5.98 17.62 3.89
N SER A 122 6.83 16.67 4.25
CA SER A 122 7.28 16.51 5.64
C SER A 122 8.49 15.57 5.74
N SER A 123 9.10 15.48 6.91
CA SER A 123 10.14 14.47 7.20
C SER A 123 9.63 13.02 7.12
N VAL A 124 8.30 12.82 7.25
CA VAL A 124 7.65 11.50 7.10
C VAL A 124 7.44 11.13 5.63
N THR A 125 7.38 12.15 4.77
CA THR A 125 7.17 12.02 3.33
C THR A 125 8.24 12.81 2.56
N PRO A 126 9.53 12.43 2.70
CA PRO A 126 10.62 13.15 2.08
C PRO A 126 10.61 12.98 0.55
N ILE A 127 11.21 13.95 -0.15
CA ILE A 127 11.44 13.84 -1.60
C ILE A 127 12.43 12.70 -1.84
N ALA A 128 11.97 11.66 -2.52
CA ALA A 128 12.79 10.50 -2.84
C ALA A 128 13.62 10.71 -4.11
N TRP A 129 13.10 11.48 -5.08
CA TRP A 129 13.78 11.76 -6.34
C TRP A 129 13.28 13.07 -7.00
N PRO A 130 14.14 13.90 -7.60
CA PRO A 130 15.61 13.80 -7.46
C PRO A 130 16.02 13.99 -6.01
N ARG A 131 17.02 13.25 -5.57
CA ARG A 131 17.54 13.44 -4.22
C ARG A 131 18.13 14.84 -4.11
N ALA A 132 17.65 15.61 -3.13
CA ALA A 132 18.29 16.85 -2.78
C ALA A 132 19.79 16.59 -2.46
N SER A 133 20.66 17.47 -2.91
CA SER A 133 22.07 17.41 -2.54
C SER A 133 22.16 17.55 -1.02
N GLY A 134 22.81 16.63 -0.36
CA GLY A 134 23.00 16.69 1.08
C GLY A 134 22.71 15.38 1.80
N ASP A 135 22.61 15.48 3.09
CA ASP A 135 22.38 14.35 3.99
C ASP A 135 20.98 13.73 3.80
N LEU A 136 20.85 12.50 4.22
CA LEU A 136 19.53 11.88 4.33
C LEU A 136 18.65 12.73 5.26
N PRO A 137 17.35 12.91 4.95
CA PRO A 137 16.47 13.58 5.89
C PRO A 137 16.51 12.88 7.23
N GLU A 138 16.45 13.65 8.29
CA GLU A 138 16.36 13.09 9.62
C GLU A 138 15.20 12.09 9.70
N PRO A 139 15.41 10.94 10.36
CA PRO A 139 14.31 10.00 10.52
C PRO A 139 13.15 10.69 11.26
N PRO A 140 11.92 10.43 10.85
CA PRO A 140 10.78 11.01 11.53
C PRO A 140 10.76 10.55 12.99
N PRO A 141 10.20 11.35 13.91
CA PRO A 141 10.08 10.96 15.30
C PRO A 141 9.33 9.63 15.41
N PRO A 142 9.59 8.82 16.43
CA PRO A 142 8.89 7.56 16.61
C PRO A 142 7.37 7.80 16.66
N PRO A 143 6.56 6.89 16.14
CA PRO A 143 5.11 7.02 16.21
C PRO A 143 4.66 7.13 17.67
N VAL A 144 3.78 8.06 17.96
CA VAL A 144 3.11 8.13 19.25
C VAL A 144 2.08 6.99 19.27
N GLU A 145 2.20 6.05 20.18
CA GLU A 145 1.42 4.81 20.23
C GLU A 145 -0.10 4.98 20.04
N ARG A 146 -0.64 6.12 20.41
CA ARG A 146 -2.08 6.41 20.34
C ARG A 146 -2.59 7.03 19.03
N LEU A 147 -1.73 7.53 18.16
CA LEU A 147 -2.16 8.12 16.89
C LEU A 147 -2.51 7.07 15.84
N TRP A 148 -2.21 5.80 16.11
CA TRP A 148 -2.22 4.83 15.03
C TRP A 148 -3.47 3.97 14.99
N GLY A 149 -4.22 3.78 16.07
CA GLY A 149 -5.28 2.78 16.05
C GLY A 149 -4.88 1.46 15.36
N TRP A 150 -3.57 1.30 15.13
CA TRP A 150 -2.95 0.24 14.34
C TRP A 150 -1.92 -0.53 15.18
N PRO A 151 -2.01 -1.84 15.18
CA PRO A 151 -3.08 -2.61 14.55
C PRO A 151 -4.44 -2.30 15.20
N PRO A 152 -5.55 -2.39 14.45
CA PRO A 152 -6.87 -2.27 15.05
C PRO A 152 -6.96 -3.26 16.21
N PRO A 153 -7.70 -2.95 17.27
CA PRO A 153 -7.83 -3.84 18.41
C PRO A 153 -8.21 -5.22 17.91
N ARG A 154 -7.43 -6.25 18.26
CA ARG A 154 -7.78 -7.64 17.93
C ARG A 154 -9.19 -7.87 18.45
N ARG A 155 -10.13 -8.16 17.58
CA ARG A 155 -11.42 -8.65 18.01
C ARG A 155 -11.14 -9.98 18.69
N ASP A 156 -11.31 -10.01 20.02
CA ASP A 156 -11.16 -11.23 20.79
C ASP A 156 -12.09 -12.29 20.18
N GLY A 157 -11.54 -13.34 19.63
CA GLY A 157 -12.32 -14.48 19.15
C GLY A 157 -11.96 -15.10 17.81
N VAL A 158 -11.01 -14.58 17.05
CA VAL A 158 -10.54 -15.27 15.82
C VAL A 158 -9.10 -15.73 16.03
N ARG A 159 -8.95 -17.03 16.23
CA ARG A 159 -7.66 -17.75 16.22
C ARG A 159 -7.22 -18.04 14.80
#